data_a105d77efd1ee42a97727ed7133b94a7
#
_entry.id   a105d77efd1ee42a97727ed7133b94a7
#
_cell.length_a   1.000
_cell.length_b   1.000
_cell.length_c   1.000
_cell.angle_alpha   90.00
_cell.angle_beta   90.00
_cell.angle_gamma   90.00
#
_symmetry.space_group_name_H-M   'P 1'
#
loop_
_entity.id
_entity.type
_entity.pdbx_description
1 polymer ?
#
loop_
_entity_poly.entity_id
_entity_poly.type
_entity_poly.pdbx_seq_one_letter_code
_entity_poly.pdbx_strand_id
1 'polypeptide(L)'
;MFSLVGNLSDSPSGRLGLPTGRASSGSQRDPVPRLEPSDRRALSVPAAADRPALLVIHPGALGDVLQAVPALRALRPDGPLAFSGQPRLGGLLRGLGLVDAAMPFDGLGLEALFTREPAPSSLVARLTSFRRVISWFGARDELYPQRLCAIVRECVIASPVPDDESPMTVWRHLLATTGATSPVEVAPLDLPEAWRHEASRVLVELGAATTRPLLVVHPGAGGRRKIWPVENVARVVEHVIRDTGGQALIHQGPADREVVDQLSRILERSTLRLVEPDLPLLAAILDRASAYLGGDSGVSHLAAAVGAPAVILFPAATRGRWAPWSPTAQAVTMSEEASQVHRLAVALSERMRAATRKGPRRPPPMPPL
;
A
#
# COMPACT_ATOMS: atom_id res chain seq x y z
N MET A 1 4.68 29.38 35.58
CA MET A 1 3.88 30.33 36.38
C MET A 1 2.43 30.05 36.09
N PHE A 2 1.73 29.58 37.12
CA PHE A 2 0.27 29.40 37.33
C PHE A 2 -0.48 28.43 36.41
N SER A 3 -0.85 27.20 36.78
CA SER A 3 -1.53 26.62 37.98
C SER A 3 -2.97 27.09 38.18
N LEU A 4 -3.88 26.14 38.21
CA LEU A 4 -4.92 25.71 39.15
C LEU A 4 -6.20 25.26 38.42
N VAL A 5 -6.63 23.97 38.49
CA VAL A 5 -7.29 23.16 39.56
C VAL A 5 -8.71 23.66 39.95
N GLY A 6 -9.62 22.72 39.98
CA GLY A 6 -10.91 22.75 40.64
C GLY A 6 -11.93 21.90 39.89
N ASN A 7 -12.27 20.74 40.22
CA ASN A 7 -12.91 20.01 41.32
C ASN A 7 -14.44 20.03 41.26
N LEU A 8 -15.01 18.84 41.02
CA LEU A 8 -15.92 17.97 41.78
C LEU A 8 -17.39 18.34 41.97
N SER A 9 -18.18 17.27 41.84
CA SER A 9 -19.42 16.84 42.53
C SER A 9 -20.74 17.21 41.82
N ASP A 10 -21.81 16.44 41.69
CA ASP A 10 -22.37 15.33 42.44
C ASP A 10 -23.50 14.68 41.61
N SER A 11 -23.71 13.40 41.81
CA SER A 11 -24.92 12.68 41.39
C SER A 11 -26.08 13.00 42.35
N PRO A 12 -27.35 12.76 41.97
CA PRO A 12 -28.00 11.57 42.55
C PRO A 12 -28.98 10.78 41.62
N SER A 13 -29.03 9.53 41.99
CA SER A 13 -29.97 8.45 41.71
C SER A 13 -31.46 8.79 41.55
N GLY A 14 -32.15 8.07 40.63
CA GLY A 14 -33.59 7.93 40.58
C GLY A 14 -33.98 6.66 39.82
N ARG A 15 -34.38 5.62 40.57
CA ARG A 15 -35.06 4.42 40.06
C ARG A 15 -36.53 4.72 39.81
N LEU A 16 -37.11 4.00 38.82
CA LEU A 16 -38.50 3.46 38.70
C LEU A 16 -38.73 3.21 37.20
N GLY A 17 -39.06 2.03 36.68
CA GLY A 17 -40.14 1.16 36.89
C GLY A 17 -40.42 0.55 35.51
N LEU A 18 -40.36 -0.76 35.33
CA LEU A 18 -40.80 -1.52 34.14
C LEU A 18 -42.33 -1.46 33.97
N PRO A 19 -42.87 -1.64 32.77
CA PRO A 19 -43.61 -2.86 32.54
C PRO A 19 -43.33 -3.62 31.25
N THR A 20 -43.56 -4.90 31.36
CA THR A 20 -43.54 -6.01 30.41
C THR A 20 -44.51 -5.82 29.23
N GLY A 21 -44.06 -6.19 28.02
CA GLY A 21 -44.90 -6.33 26.82
C GLY A 21 -44.26 -7.25 25.79
N ARG A 22 -44.98 -8.32 25.45
CA ARG A 22 -44.62 -9.50 24.67
C ARG A 22 -44.19 -9.24 23.20
N ALA A 23 -43.19 -10.00 22.81
CA ALA A 23 -42.95 -10.82 21.62
C ALA A 23 -43.61 -10.49 20.26
N SER A 24 -42.79 -10.35 19.20
CA SER A 24 -42.99 -11.02 17.91
C SER A 24 -41.70 -11.12 17.10
N SER A 25 -41.37 -12.35 16.74
CA SER A 25 -40.61 -12.89 15.61
C SER A 25 -39.47 -12.05 15.00
N GLY A 26 -38.27 -12.37 15.43
CA GLY A 26 -37.01 -11.97 14.77
C GLY A 26 -36.60 -12.94 13.66
N SER A 27 -36.22 -12.42 12.54
CA SER A 27 -35.41 -13.14 11.59
C SER A 27 -33.97 -13.18 12.13
N GLN A 28 -33.50 -14.36 12.46
CA GLN A 28 -32.09 -14.65 12.74
C GLN A 28 -31.28 -14.36 11.48
N ARG A 29 -30.41 -13.36 11.56
CA ARG A 29 -29.26 -13.24 10.66
C ARG A 29 -28.13 -14.04 11.30
N ASP A 30 -27.69 -15.08 10.60
CA ASP A 30 -26.52 -15.85 11.00
C ASP A 30 -25.28 -14.96 11.12
N PRO A 31 -24.47 -15.14 12.17
CA PRO A 31 -23.24 -14.38 12.32
C PRO A 31 -22.22 -14.86 11.27
N VAL A 32 -21.63 -13.88 10.56
CA VAL A 32 -20.47 -14.09 9.72
C VAL A 32 -19.41 -14.84 10.52
N PRO A 33 -18.84 -15.95 10.02
CA PRO A 33 -17.82 -16.71 10.73
C PRO A 33 -16.59 -15.82 10.96
N ARG A 34 -16.30 -15.54 12.24
CA ARG A 34 -15.00 -15.01 12.65
C ARG A 34 -13.98 -16.11 12.40
N LEU A 35 -13.02 -15.85 11.52
CA LEU A 35 -11.83 -16.67 11.38
C LEU A 35 -11.11 -16.68 12.74
N GLU A 36 -11.06 -17.88 13.33
CA GLU A 36 -10.30 -18.16 14.54
C GLU A 36 -8.81 -17.85 14.32
N PRO A 37 -8.10 -17.33 15.32
CA PRO A 37 -6.67 -17.08 15.23
C PRO A 37 -5.89 -18.38 15.46
N SER A 38 -6.02 -19.36 14.58
CA SER A 38 -5.26 -20.60 14.59
C SER A 38 -4.20 -20.61 13.51
N ASP A 39 -3.17 -19.75 13.64
CA ASP A 39 -1.87 -20.03 13.06
C ASP A 39 -0.76 -19.31 13.85
N ARG A 40 -0.68 -19.63 15.14
CA ARG A 40 0.60 -19.59 15.86
C ARG A 40 1.44 -20.79 15.42
N ARG A 41 1.68 -20.96 14.14
CA ARG A 41 2.84 -21.71 13.69
C ARG A 41 4.05 -20.86 14.05
N ALA A 42 4.71 -21.25 15.12
CA ALA A 42 6.07 -20.84 15.40
C ALA A 42 6.83 -20.85 14.08
N LEU A 43 7.38 -19.70 13.67
CA LEU A 43 8.21 -19.58 12.48
C LEU A 43 9.38 -20.56 12.68
N SER A 44 9.22 -21.78 12.15
CA SER A 44 10.32 -22.74 12.07
C SER A 44 11.40 -22.09 11.22
N VAL A 45 12.58 -21.93 11.78
CA VAL A 45 13.75 -21.47 11.04
C VAL A 45 13.98 -22.48 9.92
N PRO A 46 14.00 -22.07 8.62
CA PRO A 46 14.22 -22.99 7.52
C PRO A 46 15.51 -23.80 7.71
N ALA A 47 15.54 -25.05 7.24
CA ALA A 47 16.74 -25.88 7.24
C ALA A 47 17.88 -25.15 6.48
N ALA A 48 19.13 -25.48 6.76
CA ALA A 48 20.30 -24.73 6.29
C ALA A 48 20.39 -24.58 4.75
N ALA A 49 19.77 -25.50 3.99
CA ALA A 49 19.72 -25.43 2.52
C ALA A 49 18.68 -24.43 1.98
N ASP A 50 17.65 -24.07 2.78
CA ASP A 50 16.54 -23.21 2.37
C ASP A 50 16.62 -21.80 3.01
N ARG A 51 17.76 -21.45 3.57
CA ARG A 51 17.91 -20.13 4.24
C ARG A 51 18.07 -19.03 3.20
N PRO A 52 17.34 -17.90 3.37
CA PRO A 52 17.55 -16.72 2.52
C PRO A 52 19.01 -16.28 2.57
N ALA A 53 19.63 -16.16 1.39
CA ALA A 53 21.01 -15.69 1.31
C ALA A 53 21.13 -14.18 1.53
N LEU A 54 20.06 -13.42 1.29
CA LEU A 54 20.00 -11.97 1.45
C LEU A 54 18.85 -11.58 2.39
N LEU A 55 19.07 -10.51 3.15
CA LEU A 55 18.04 -9.85 3.97
C LEU A 55 17.96 -8.38 3.56
N VAL A 56 16.76 -7.91 3.24
CA VAL A 56 16.45 -6.50 3.08
C VAL A 56 15.65 -6.02 4.29
N ILE A 57 16.09 -4.95 4.94
CA ILE A 57 15.43 -4.31 6.08
C ILE A 57 14.86 -2.97 5.64
N HIS A 58 13.52 -2.85 5.65
CA HIS A 58 12.82 -1.63 5.26
C HIS A 58 11.51 -1.45 6.04
N PRO A 59 11.52 -0.73 7.19
CA PRO A 59 10.33 -0.54 8.03
C PRO A 59 9.35 0.53 7.50
N GLY A 60 9.60 1.10 6.34
CA GLY A 60 8.80 2.18 5.75
C GLY A 60 7.33 1.82 5.52
N ALA A 61 6.54 2.81 5.12
CA ALA A 61 5.14 2.64 4.76
C ALA A 61 4.97 1.97 3.38
N LEU A 62 3.72 1.73 2.98
CA LEU A 62 3.39 1.06 1.71
C LEU A 62 4.07 1.72 0.50
N GLY A 63 3.99 3.06 0.39
CA GLY A 63 4.60 3.79 -0.71
C GLY A 63 6.12 3.63 -0.75
N ASP A 64 6.77 3.71 0.41
CA ASP A 64 8.23 3.58 0.53
C ASP A 64 8.71 2.19 0.09
N VAL A 65 8.03 1.15 0.57
CA VAL A 65 8.36 -0.24 0.24
C VAL A 65 8.10 -0.55 -1.25
N LEU A 66 7.06 0.02 -1.85
CA LEU A 66 6.79 -0.16 -3.28
C LEU A 66 7.82 0.56 -4.18
N GLN A 67 8.46 1.61 -3.69
CA GLN A 67 9.60 2.22 -4.37
C GLN A 67 10.84 1.30 -4.36
N ALA A 68 10.91 0.34 -3.44
CA ALA A 68 12.00 -0.64 -3.40
C ALA A 68 11.83 -1.82 -4.37
N VAL A 69 10.68 -1.97 -5.02
CA VAL A 69 10.40 -3.11 -5.93
C VAL A 69 11.46 -3.30 -7.01
N PRO A 70 11.93 -2.26 -7.74
CA PRO A 70 13.02 -2.43 -8.70
C PRO A 70 14.31 -2.96 -8.06
N ALA A 71 14.65 -2.50 -6.85
CA ALA A 71 15.80 -2.98 -6.09
C ALA A 71 15.63 -4.45 -5.66
N LEU A 72 14.45 -4.84 -5.17
CA LEU A 72 14.15 -6.24 -4.81
C LEU A 72 14.27 -7.16 -6.03
N ARG A 73 13.75 -6.75 -7.20
CA ARG A 73 13.89 -7.50 -8.45
C ARG A 73 15.35 -7.67 -8.87
N ALA A 74 16.14 -6.61 -8.75
CA ALA A 74 17.56 -6.64 -9.09
C ALA A 74 18.38 -7.55 -8.17
N LEU A 75 17.93 -7.81 -6.95
CA LEU A 75 18.58 -8.71 -5.99
C LEU A 75 18.19 -10.20 -6.18
N ARG A 76 17.10 -10.50 -6.89
CA ARG A 76 16.63 -11.90 -7.09
C ARG A 76 17.66 -12.85 -7.72
N PRO A 77 18.48 -12.43 -8.70
CA PRO A 77 19.50 -13.29 -9.27
C PRO A 77 20.58 -13.73 -8.27
N ASP A 78 20.78 -12.97 -7.18
CA ASP A 78 21.80 -13.23 -6.16
C ASP A 78 21.41 -14.37 -5.20
N GLY A 79 20.18 -14.86 -5.27
CA GLY A 79 19.66 -15.97 -4.46
C GLY A 79 18.36 -15.67 -3.70
N PRO A 80 17.97 -16.55 -2.77
CA PRO A 80 16.81 -16.37 -1.95
C PRO A 80 16.84 -15.06 -1.16
N LEU A 81 15.71 -14.36 -1.09
CA LEU A 81 15.60 -13.04 -0.51
C LEU A 81 14.59 -13.02 0.65
N ALA A 82 15.02 -12.57 1.80
CA ALA A 82 14.17 -12.27 2.94
C ALA A 82 13.92 -10.77 3.05
N PHE A 83 12.74 -10.40 3.54
CA PHE A 83 12.36 -9.03 3.81
C PHE A 83 11.98 -8.85 5.29
N SER A 84 12.46 -7.80 5.91
CA SER A 84 12.05 -7.37 7.25
C SER A 84 11.43 -5.99 7.20
N GLY A 85 10.17 -5.91 7.62
CA GLY A 85 9.37 -4.68 7.60
C GLY A 85 8.03 -4.88 8.28
N GLN A 86 7.05 -4.04 7.94
CA GLN A 86 5.69 -4.21 8.44
C GLN A 86 5.10 -5.56 7.98
N PRO A 87 4.45 -6.35 8.86
CA PRO A 87 3.95 -7.69 8.52
C PRO A 87 3.05 -7.75 7.29
N ARG A 88 2.11 -6.78 7.16
CA ARG A 88 1.21 -6.69 5.99
C ARG A 88 1.95 -6.47 4.67
N LEU A 89 3.07 -5.72 4.69
CA LEU A 89 3.89 -5.46 3.51
C LEU A 89 4.74 -6.67 3.17
N GLY A 90 5.30 -7.34 4.18
CA GLY A 90 5.98 -8.61 3.99
C GLY A 90 5.07 -9.67 3.38
N GLY A 91 3.82 -9.77 3.84
CA GLY A 91 2.80 -10.64 3.25
C GLY A 91 2.50 -10.32 1.79
N LEU A 92 2.34 -9.03 1.46
CA LEU A 92 2.15 -8.57 0.07
C LEU A 92 3.34 -8.96 -0.82
N LEU A 93 4.57 -8.64 -0.40
CA LEU A 93 5.78 -8.94 -1.19
C LEU A 93 5.97 -10.44 -1.42
N ARG A 94 5.69 -11.28 -0.41
CA ARG A 94 5.71 -12.75 -0.56
C ARG A 94 4.64 -13.24 -1.53
N GLY A 95 3.41 -12.75 -1.38
CA GLY A 95 2.32 -13.11 -2.28
C GLY A 95 2.60 -12.74 -3.74
N LEU A 96 3.37 -11.68 -3.97
CA LEU A 96 3.82 -11.23 -5.30
C LEU A 96 5.10 -11.96 -5.78
N GLY A 97 5.66 -12.88 -5.02
CA GLY A 97 6.90 -13.58 -5.36
C GLY A 97 8.15 -12.69 -5.40
N LEU A 98 8.09 -11.49 -4.83
CA LEU A 98 9.23 -10.57 -4.78
C LEU A 98 10.25 -10.98 -3.72
N VAL A 99 9.82 -11.68 -2.68
CA VAL A 99 10.66 -12.20 -1.61
C VAL A 99 10.21 -13.61 -1.23
N ASP A 100 11.13 -14.45 -0.76
CA ASP A 100 10.85 -15.85 -0.37
C ASP A 100 10.39 -15.95 1.07
N ALA A 101 10.89 -15.05 1.93
CA ALA A 101 10.53 -14.99 3.34
C ALA A 101 10.27 -13.54 3.78
N ALA A 102 9.38 -13.39 4.76
CA ALA A 102 9.14 -12.11 5.39
C ALA A 102 9.09 -12.28 6.91
N MET A 103 9.65 -11.31 7.62
CA MET A 103 9.66 -11.27 9.08
C MET A 103 9.30 -9.89 9.60
N PRO A 104 8.60 -9.79 10.75
CA PRO A 104 8.28 -8.52 11.37
C PRO A 104 9.57 -7.75 11.71
N PHE A 105 9.59 -6.45 11.44
CA PHE A 105 10.72 -5.59 11.78
C PHE A 105 11.02 -5.61 13.27
N ASP A 106 9.99 -5.44 14.11
CA ASP A 106 10.13 -5.44 15.58
C ASP A 106 10.58 -6.79 16.14
N GLY A 107 10.41 -7.87 15.37
CA GLY A 107 10.85 -9.22 15.78
C GLY A 107 12.33 -9.50 15.52
N LEU A 108 13.07 -8.60 14.87
CA LEU A 108 14.50 -8.80 14.62
C LEU A 108 15.38 -8.53 15.85
N GLY A 109 14.96 -7.63 16.74
CA GLY A 109 15.76 -7.22 17.91
C GLY A 109 16.87 -6.23 17.56
N LEU A 110 16.67 -5.42 16.49
CA LEU A 110 17.67 -4.47 15.99
C LEU A 110 17.93 -3.31 16.96
N GLU A 111 17.04 -3.06 17.93
CA GLU A 111 17.21 -2.06 19.00
C GLU A 111 18.50 -2.23 19.77
N ALA A 112 18.98 -3.47 19.92
CA ALA A 112 20.24 -3.78 20.59
C ALA A 112 21.46 -3.22 19.85
N LEU A 113 21.35 -2.90 18.57
CA LEU A 113 22.44 -2.32 17.77
C LEU A 113 22.61 -0.80 17.97
N PHE A 114 21.64 -0.14 18.62
CA PHE A 114 21.68 1.29 18.95
C PHE A 114 22.32 1.56 20.32
N THR A 115 22.75 0.55 21.03
CA THR A 115 23.40 0.67 22.32
C THR A 115 24.85 0.21 22.25
N ARG A 116 25.66 0.51 23.28
CA ARG A 116 27.04 0.04 23.38
C ARG A 116 27.17 -1.35 24.01
N GLU A 117 26.05 -1.90 24.48
CA GLU A 117 26.05 -3.22 25.12
C GLU A 117 26.24 -4.34 24.06
N PRO A 118 26.80 -5.50 24.45
CA PRO A 118 26.93 -6.63 23.53
C PRO A 118 25.58 -7.01 22.93
N ALA A 119 25.56 -7.23 21.61
CA ALA A 119 24.35 -7.71 20.94
C ALA A 119 23.97 -9.11 21.46
N PRO A 120 22.68 -9.39 21.70
CA PRO A 120 22.23 -10.72 22.11
C PRO A 120 22.67 -11.80 21.13
N SER A 121 23.08 -12.95 21.64
CA SER A 121 23.55 -14.08 20.81
C SER A 121 22.49 -14.55 19.80
N SER A 122 21.22 -14.46 20.15
CA SER A 122 20.10 -14.77 19.27
C SER A 122 20.00 -13.83 18.08
N LEU A 123 20.26 -12.53 18.26
CA LEU A 123 20.32 -11.55 17.18
C LEU A 123 21.54 -11.82 16.29
N VAL A 124 22.72 -12.03 16.88
CA VAL A 124 23.94 -12.35 16.14
C VAL A 124 23.74 -13.62 15.31
N ALA A 125 23.25 -14.71 15.90
CA ALA A 125 22.99 -15.97 15.19
C ALA A 125 22.00 -15.80 14.03
N ARG A 126 20.98 -14.96 14.21
CA ARG A 126 19.99 -14.64 13.14
C ARG A 126 20.62 -13.86 12.00
N LEU A 127 21.36 -12.79 12.30
CA LEU A 127 21.97 -11.95 11.28
C LEU A 127 23.10 -12.68 10.51
N THR A 128 23.92 -13.47 11.19
CA THR A 128 24.97 -14.27 10.57
C THR A 128 24.43 -15.41 9.69
N SER A 129 23.13 -15.75 9.81
CA SER A 129 22.50 -16.71 8.89
C SER A 129 22.30 -16.17 7.47
N PHE A 130 22.41 -14.86 7.27
CA PHE A 130 22.35 -14.23 5.96
C PHE A 130 23.77 -13.95 5.43
N ARG A 131 23.98 -14.19 4.13
CA ARG A 131 25.23 -13.84 3.46
C ARG A 131 25.40 -12.33 3.35
N ARG A 132 24.32 -11.64 3.02
CA ARG A 132 24.29 -10.19 2.79
C ARG A 132 23.06 -9.56 3.45
N VAL A 133 23.24 -8.41 4.09
CA VAL A 133 22.17 -7.59 4.62
C VAL A 133 22.19 -6.21 3.99
N ILE A 134 21.05 -5.77 3.47
CA ILE A 134 20.83 -4.41 2.99
C ILE A 134 19.83 -3.76 3.92
N SER A 135 20.23 -2.71 4.63
CA SER A 135 19.39 -1.98 5.55
C SER A 135 19.12 -0.56 5.05
N TRP A 136 17.87 -0.29 4.73
CA TRP A 136 17.37 1.07 4.49
C TRP A 136 16.78 1.65 5.79
N PHE A 137 17.48 1.39 6.87
CA PHE A 137 17.14 1.83 8.22
C PHE A 137 18.42 2.06 9.02
N GLY A 138 18.37 3.02 9.95
CA GLY A 138 19.47 3.27 10.90
C GLY A 138 20.72 3.95 10.30
N ALA A 139 20.71 4.35 9.02
CA ALA A 139 21.87 4.93 8.33
C ALA A 139 22.38 6.25 8.94
N ARG A 140 21.54 6.96 9.71
CA ARG A 140 21.89 8.23 10.36
C ARG A 140 22.37 8.06 11.81
N ASP A 141 22.31 6.84 12.34
CA ASP A 141 22.81 6.54 13.68
C ASP A 141 24.32 6.26 13.64
N GLU A 142 25.03 6.58 14.72
CA GLU A 142 26.49 6.39 14.78
C GLU A 142 26.88 4.94 15.06
N LEU A 143 26.10 4.22 15.85
CA LEU A 143 26.42 2.87 16.33
C LEU A 143 25.84 1.79 15.41
N TYR A 144 24.60 1.93 15.00
CA TYR A 144 23.87 0.92 14.24
C TYR A 144 24.64 0.43 13.00
N PRO A 145 25.16 1.31 12.11
CA PRO A 145 25.92 0.86 10.94
C PRO A 145 27.17 0.05 11.31
N GLN A 146 27.95 0.55 12.24
CA GLN A 146 29.20 -0.11 12.67
C GLN A 146 28.91 -1.50 13.26
N ARG A 147 27.88 -1.60 14.10
CA ARG A 147 27.54 -2.83 14.80
C ARG A 147 26.89 -3.87 13.87
N LEU A 148 26.01 -3.45 12.97
CA LEU A 148 25.43 -4.36 11.99
C LEU A 148 26.50 -4.91 11.06
N CYS A 149 27.37 -4.06 10.52
CA CYS A 149 28.43 -4.49 9.59
C CYS A 149 29.55 -5.30 10.28
N ALA A 150 29.71 -5.19 11.59
CA ALA A 150 30.61 -6.08 12.35
C ALA A 150 30.07 -7.51 12.49
N ILE A 151 28.75 -7.71 12.40
CA ILE A 151 28.10 -9.02 12.54
C ILE A 151 27.94 -9.71 11.19
N VAL A 152 27.62 -8.96 10.12
CA VAL A 152 27.24 -9.51 8.82
C VAL A 152 28.42 -9.46 7.85
N ARG A 153 28.60 -10.51 7.07
CA ARG A 153 29.72 -10.61 6.12
C ARG A 153 29.69 -9.55 5.02
N GLU A 154 28.51 -9.35 4.43
CA GLU A 154 28.28 -8.32 3.39
C GLU A 154 27.16 -7.40 3.87
N CYS A 155 27.49 -6.16 4.15
CA CYS A 155 26.59 -5.21 4.78
C CYS A 155 26.50 -3.92 3.96
N VAL A 156 25.28 -3.52 3.64
CA VAL A 156 24.99 -2.22 3.02
C VAL A 156 23.98 -1.49 3.90
N ILE A 157 24.30 -0.29 4.31
CA ILE A 157 23.38 0.57 5.07
C ILE A 157 23.26 1.89 4.34
N ALA A 158 22.03 2.28 4.00
CA ALA A 158 21.76 3.51 3.29
C ALA A 158 20.48 4.17 3.81
N SER A 159 20.37 5.47 3.59
CA SER A 159 19.10 6.18 3.81
C SER A 159 18.03 5.58 2.89
N PRO A 160 16.76 5.45 3.34
CA PRO A 160 15.66 5.02 2.47
C PRO A 160 15.28 6.03 1.41
N VAL A 161 15.79 7.26 1.51
CA VAL A 161 15.56 8.36 0.56
C VAL A 161 16.88 9.00 0.18
N PRO A 162 17.02 9.53 -1.05
CA PRO A 162 18.20 10.26 -1.45
C PRO A 162 18.32 11.58 -0.65
N ASP A 163 19.50 12.15 -0.64
CA ASP A 163 19.76 13.46 -0.04
C ASP A 163 18.89 14.55 -0.68
N ASP A 164 18.62 15.61 0.07
CA ASP A 164 17.65 16.63 -0.35
C ASP A 164 18.05 17.36 -1.64
N GLU A 165 19.33 17.50 -1.91
CA GLU A 165 19.86 18.13 -3.12
C GLU A 165 19.94 17.16 -4.33
N SER A 166 19.73 15.87 -4.10
CA SER A 166 19.81 14.87 -5.16
C SER A 166 18.61 14.96 -6.12
N PRO A 167 18.83 15.01 -7.45
CA PRO A 167 17.75 14.96 -8.42
C PRO A 167 17.17 13.53 -8.61
N MET A 168 17.70 12.56 -7.88
CA MET A 168 17.36 11.16 -8.02
C MET A 168 15.99 10.85 -7.41
N THR A 169 15.20 10.01 -8.09
CA THR A 169 13.99 9.45 -7.50
C THR A 169 14.32 8.43 -6.41
N VAL A 170 13.42 8.25 -5.44
CA VAL A 170 13.60 7.28 -4.34
C VAL A 170 13.89 5.87 -4.89
N TRP A 171 13.12 5.39 -5.86
CA TRP A 171 13.33 4.05 -6.41
C TRP A 171 14.71 3.87 -7.08
N ARG A 172 15.23 4.90 -7.77
CA ARG A 172 16.59 4.84 -8.35
C ARG A 172 17.67 4.85 -7.29
N HIS A 173 17.46 5.65 -6.25
CA HIS A 173 18.36 5.68 -5.09
C HIS A 173 18.43 4.30 -4.41
N LEU A 174 17.29 3.71 -4.07
CA LEU A 174 17.24 2.38 -3.46
C LEU A 174 17.90 1.33 -4.34
N LEU A 175 17.65 1.37 -5.65
CA LEU A 175 18.30 0.48 -6.59
C LEU A 175 19.83 0.68 -6.62
N ALA A 176 20.31 1.90 -6.69
CA ALA A 176 21.74 2.20 -6.72
C ALA A 176 22.46 1.68 -5.46
N THR A 177 21.81 1.73 -4.29
CA THR A 177 22.38 1.22 -3.03
C THR A 177 22.55 -0.30 -3.01
N THR A 178 21.87 -1.05 -3.88
CA THR A 178 22.05 -2.51 -3.96
C THR A 178 23.36 -2.91 -4.63
N GLY A 179 24.00 -2.01 -5.38
CA GLY A 179 25.16 -2.33 -6.21
C GLY A 179 24.84 -3.27 -7.39
N ALA A 180 23.54 -3.49 -7.68
CA ALA A 180 23.13 -4.33 -8.79
C ALA A 180 23.51 -3.69 -10.13
N THR A 181 24.14 -4.46 -11.00
CA THR A 181 24.58 -4.05 -12.34
C THR A 181 23.65 -4.54 -13.45
N SER A 182 22.71 -5.44 -13.11
CA SER A 182 21.76 -6.00 -14.07
C SER A 182 20.72 -4.97 -14.52
N PRO A 183 20.22 -5.06 -15.76
CA PRO A 183 19.10 -4.25 -16.23
C PRO A 183 17.91 -4.41 -15.29
N VAL A 184 17.28 -3.29 -14.95
CA VAL A 184 16.15 -3.29 -14.02
C VAL A 184 14.85 -3.45 -14.77
N GLU A 185 14.10 -4.45 -14.40
CA GLU A 185 12.73 -4.64 -14.90
C GLU A 185 11.78 -3.66 -14.23
N VAL A 186 11.24 -2.74 -15.03
CA VAL A 186 10.20 -1.77 -14.62
C VAL A 186 8.78 -2.20 -15.06
N ALA A 187 8.61 -3.47 -15.42
CA ALA A 187 7.32 -4.03 -15.77
C ALA A 187 6.36 -4.05 -14.56
N PRO A 188 5.05 -3.92 -14.79
CA PRO A 188 4.05 -4.10 -13.75
C PRO A 188 4.23 -5.42 -12.96
N LEU A 189 3.76 -5.42 -11.72
CA LEU A 189 3.73 -6.62 -10.90
C LEU A 189 2.71 -7.62 -11.47
N ASP A 190 3.10 -8.88 -11.58
CA ASP A 190 2.16 -9.94 -11.87
C ASP A 190 1.48 -10.40 -10.58
N LEU A 191 0.15 -10.48 -10.63
CA LEU A 191 -0.66 -10.81 -9.47
C LEU A 191 -1.06 -12.29 -9.50
N PRO A 192 -1.13 -12.96 -8.34
CA PRO A 192 -1.72 -14.28 -8.25
C PRO A 192 -3.14 -14.31 -8.80
N GLU A 193 -3.47 -15.36 -9.52
CA GLU A 193 -4.80 -15.54 -10.12
C GLU A 193 -5.92 -15.58 -9.08
N ALA A 194 -5.65 -16.17 -7.92
CA ALA A 194 -6.60 -16.17 -6.79
C ALA A 194 -7.00 -14.75 -6.35
N TRP A 195 -6.07 -13.79 -6.37
CA TRP A 195 -6.38 -12.41 -6.02
C TRP A 195 -7.26 -11.74 -7.09
N ARG A 196 -7.01 -12.04 -8.38
CA ARG A 196 -7.84 -11.54 -9.49
C ARG A 196 -9.26 -12.10 -9.44
N HIS A 197 -9.42 -13.37 -9.08
CA HIS A 197 -10.74 -13.99 -8.88
C HIS A 197 -11.49 -13.33 -7.72
N GLU A 198 -10.83 -13.14 -6.59
CA GLU A 198 -11.42 -12.48 -5.43
C GLU A 198 -11.84 -11.05 -5.74
N ALA A 199 -10.99 -10.28 -6.42
CA ALA A 199 -11.35 -8.93 -6.87
C ALA A 199 -12.57 -8.92 -7.79
N SER A 200 -12.68 -9.91 -8.68
CA SER A 200 -13.85 -10.03 -9.57
C SER A 200 -15.14 -10.29 -8.79
N ARG A 201 -15.08 -11.19 -7.80
CA ARG A 201 -16.21 -11.50 -6.91
C ARG A 201 -16.65 -10.25 -6.13
N VAL A 202 -15.69 -9.57 -5.48
CA VAL A 202 -16.00 -8.38 -4.67
C VAL A 202 -16.54 -7.24 -5.53
N LEU A 203 -16.02 -7.01 -6.73
CA LEU A 203 -16.57 -6.00 -7.63
C LEU A 203 -18.02 -6.27 -8.01
N VAL A 204 -18.39 -7.53 -8.26
CA VAL A 204 -19.78 -7.93 -8.53
C VAL A 204 -20.66 -7.70 -7.29
N GLU A 205 -20.20 -8.06 -6.10
CA GLU A 205 -20.91 -7.83 -4.83
C GLU A 205 -21.13 -6.33 -4.53
N LEU A 206 -20.18 -5.48 -4.93
CA LEU A 206 -20.33 -4.02 -4.86
C LEU A 206 -21.28 -3.45 -5.92
N GLY A 207 -21.77 -4.27 -6.85
CA GLY A 207 -22.66 -3.86 -7.94
C GLY A 207 -21.93 -3.31 -9.17
N ALA A 208 -20.63 -3.59 -9.31
CA ALA A 208 -19.89 -3.17 -10.51
C ALA A 208 -20.38 -3.94 -11.74
N ALA A 209 -20.71 -3.22 -12.80
CA ALA A 209 -21.03 -3.81 -14.10
C ALA A 209 -19.74 -4.26 -14.79
N THR A 210 -19.65 -5.54 -15.14
CA THR A 210 -18.44 -6.14 -15.74
C THR A 210 -18.11 -5.61 -17.13
N THR A 211 -19.09 -5.05 -17.81
CA THR A 211 -18.96 -4.49 -19.18
C THR A 211 -18.59 -3.01 -19.21
N ARG A 212 -18.67 -2.32 -18.07
CA ARG A 212 -18.37 -0.89 -18.00
C ARG A 212 -16.91 -0.67 -17.55
N PRO A 213 -16.18 0.28 -18.17
CA PRO A 213 -14.83 0.60 -17.72
C PRO A 213 -14.85 1.18 -16.30
N LEU A 214 -13.83 0.81 -15.50
CA LEU A 214 -13.74 1.13 -14.08
C LEU A 214 -12.71 2.23 -13.84
N LEU A 215 -13.16 3.38 -13.33
CA LEU A 215 -12.30 4.41 -12.74
C LEU A 215 -12.17 4.14 -11.24
N VAL A 216 -10.95 3.85 -10.78
CA VAL A 216 -10.68 3.77 -9.33
C VAL A 216 -10.14 5.11 -8.85
N VAL A 217 -10.73 5.64 -7.77
CA VAL A 217 -10.38 6.93 -7.18
C VAL A 217 -9.96 6.76 -5.73
N HIS A 218 -8.80 7.28 -5.37
CA HIS A 218 -8.38 7.39 -3.98
C HIS A 218 -8.17 8.86 -3.62
N PRO A 219 -9.16 9.50 -2.96
CA PRO A 219 -9.09 10.93 -2.66
C PRO A 219 -8.19 11.25 -1.46
N GLY A 220 -7.80 10.22 -0.67
CA GLY A 220 -6.95 10.35 0.50
C GLY A 220 -5.47 10.49 0.17
N ALA A 221 -4.69 10.88 1.17
CA ALA A 221 -3.25 10.94 1.11
C ALA A 221 -2.64 10.88 2.53
N GLY A 222 -1.33 10.61 2.63
CA GLY A 222 -0.61 10.56 3.91
C GLY A 222 -0.46 11.89 4.65
N GLY A 223 -1.22 12.92 4.29
CA GLY A 223 -1.25 14.22 4.95
C GLY A 223 -2.13 15.24 4.23
N ARG A 224 -2.75 16.14 4.98
CA ARG A 224 -3.73 17.11 4.45
C ARG A 224 -3.20 17.94 3.27
N ARG A 225 -1.92 18.32 3.27
CA ARG A 225 -1.28 19.10 2.19
C ARG A 225 -1.14 18.36 0.87
N LYS A 226 -1.37 17.03 0.88
CA LYS A 226 -1.32 16.17 -0.30
C LYS A 226 -2.71 15.82 -0.84
N ILE A 227 -3.77 16.27 -0.18
CA ILE A 227 -5.16 16.07 -0.58
C ILE A 227 -5.55 17.17 -1.55
N TRP A 228 -5.95 16.80 -2.76
CA TRP A 228 -6.50 17.73 -3.74
C TRP A 228 -7.95 18.07 -3.38
N PRO A 229 -8.45 19.29 -3.63
CA PRO A 229 -9.83 19.67 -3.27
C PRO A 229 -10.85 18.67 -3.77
N VAL A 230 -11.73 18.24 -2.88
CA VAL A 230 -12.71 17.18 -3.12
C VAL A 230 -13.67 17.55 -4.25
N GLU A 231 -14.02 18.82 -4.35
CA GLU A 231 -14.86 19.37 -5.40
C GLU A 231 -14.23 19.21 -6.79
N ASN A 232 -12.92 19.35 -6.88
CA ASN A 232 -12.18 19.15 -8.11
C ASN A 232 -12.12 17.66 -8.47
N VAL A 233 -11.91 16.77 -7.48
CA VAL A 233 -12.00 15.31 -7.69
C VAL A 233 -13.38 14.94 -8.23
N ALA A 234 -14.44 15.45 -7.60
CA ALA A 234 -15.83 15.19 -8.03
C ALA A 234 -16.06 15.62 -9.48
N ARG A 235 -15.67 16.85 -9.85
CA ARG A 235 -15.81 17.36 -11.24
C ARG A 235 -15.09 16.48 -12.26
N VAL A 236 -13.88 15.99 -11.93
CA VAL A 236 -13.15 15.06 -12.79
C VAL A 236 -13.91 13.76 -12.93
N VAL A 237 -14.37 13.15 -11.83
CA VAL A 237 -15.12 11.89 -11.85
C VAL A 237 -16.40 12.02 -12.68
N GLU A 238 -17.22 13.04 -12.43
CA GLU A 238 -18.46 13.29 -13.19
C GLU A 238 -18.20 13.44 -14.68
N HIS A 239 -17.18 14.22 -15.05
CA HIS A 239 -16.81 14.40 -16.46
C HIS A 239 -16.41 13.07 -17.10
N VAL A 240 -15.52 12.32 -16.46
CA VAL A 240 -15.00 11.03 -16.96
C VAL A 240 -16.13 10.02 -17.13
N ILE A 241 -17.01 9.88 -16.13
CA ILE A 241 -18.11 8.91 -16.19
C ILE A 241 -19.12 9.29 -17.27
N ARG A 242 -19.47 10.57 -17.41
CA ARG A 242 -20.34 11.07 -18.47
C ARG A 242 -19.77 10.82 -19.85
N ASP A 243 -18.48 11.06 -20.03
CA ASP A 243 -17.77 10.98 -21.32
C ASP A 243 -17.50 9.55 -21.78
N THR A 244 -17.34 8.61 -20.84
CA THR A 244 -16.95 7.22 -21.14
C THR A 244 -18.06 6.19 -20.95
N GLY A 245 -19.18 6.56 -20.29
CA GLY A 245 -20.19 5.61 -19.84
C GLY A 245 -19.67 4.65 -18.76
N GLY A 246 -18.51 4.93 -18.19
CA GLY A 246 -17.87 4.11 -17.16
C GLY A 246 -18.57 4.13 -15.80
N GLN A 247 -17.91 3.59 -14.81
CA GLN A 247 -18.32 3.59 -13.40
C GLN A 247 -17.15 3.97 -12.53
N ALA A 248 -17.41 4.59 -11.37
CA ALA A 248 -16.37 4.98 -10.42
C ALA A 248 -16.44 4.13 -9.16
N LEU A 249 -15.27 3.72 -8.66
CA LEU A 249 -15.08 3.06 -7.37
C LEU A 249 -14.18 3.95 -6.52
N ILE A 250 -14.70 4.38 -5.38
CA ILE A 250 -13.96 5.19 -4.41
C ILE A 250 -13.34 4.24 -3.38
N HIS A 251 -12.02 4.25 -3.29
CA HIS A 251 -11.29 3.54 -2.24
C HIS A 251 -11.18 4.39 -0.99
N GLN A 252 -11.50 3.79 0.16
CA GLN A 252 -11.33 4.35 1.48
C GLN A 252 -10.32 3.51 2.28
N GLY A 253 -9.20 4.10 2.67
CA GLY A 253 -8.32 3.56 3.69
C GLY A 253 -8.72 3.98 5.10
N PRO A 254 -8.01 3.51 6.14
CA PRO A 254 -8.36 3.77 7.55
C PRO A 254 -8.42 5.25 7.94
N ALA A 255 -7.61 6.09 7.29
CA ALA A 255 -7.52 7.52 7.58
C ALA A 255 -8.38 8.41 6.67
N ASP A 256 -9.12 7.83 5.70
CA ASP A 256 -9.72 8.59 4.59
C ASP A 256 -11.23 8.80 4.72
N ARG A 257 -11.83 8.38 5.84
CA ARG A 257 -13.29 8.40 6.02
C ARG A 257 -13.90 9.76 5.74
N GLU A 258 -13.32 10.84 6.30
CA GLU A 258 -13.85 12.19 6.16
C GLU A 258 -13.85 12.66 4.70
N VAL A 259 -12.73 12.51 4.00
CA VAL A 259 -12.58 12.94 2.60
C VAL A 259 -13.44 12.10 1.66
N VAL A 260 -13.59 10.80 1.94
CA VAL A 260 -14.44 9.90 1.15
C VAL A 260 -15.93 10.21 1.38
N ASP A 261 -16.34 10.51 2.62
CA ASP A 261 -17.72 10.91 2.92
C ASP A 261 -18.09 12.25 2.29
N GLN A 262 -17.14 13.20 2.21
CA GLN A 262 -17.32 14.46 1.49
C GLN A 262 -17.50 14.22 -0.02
N LEU A 263 -16.59 13.44 -0.62
CA LEU A 263 -16.66 13.11 -2.05
C LEU A 263 -17.95 12.37 -2.41
N SER A 264 -18.37 11.40 -1.59
CA SER A 264 -19.57 10.61 -1.80
C SER A 264 -20.85 11.45 -1.71
N ARG A 265 -20.87 12.49 -0.87
CA ARG A 265 -22.00 13.43 -0.80
C ARG A 265 -22.15 14.27 -2.07
N ILE A 266 -21.03 14.68 -2.68
CA ILE A 266 -21.04 15.46 -3.93
C ILE A 266 -21.45 14.59 -5.12
N LEU A 267 -20.90 13.37 -5.21
CA LEU A 267 -21.16 12.42 -6.30
C LEU A 267 -22.47 11.65 -6.14
N GLU A 268 -23.20 11.89 -5.04
CA GLU A 268 -24.41 11.20 -4.68
C GLU A 268 -24.26 9.66 -4.66
N ARG A 269 -25.31 8.92 -5.10
CA ARG A 269 -25.31 7.44 -5.05
C ARG A 269 -24.73 6.78 -6.33
N SER A 270 -24.08 7.55 -7.17
CA SER A 270 -23.59 7.05 -8.48
C SER A 270 -22.25 6.32 -8.43
N THR A 271 -21.65 6.16 -7.26
CA THR A 271 -20.31 5.57 -7.11
C THR A 271 -20.31 4.35 -6.21
N LEU A 272 -19.44 3.38 -6.55
CA LEU A 272 -19.13 2.22 -5.72
C LEU A 272 -18.15 2.65 -4.61
N ARG A 273 -18.18 1.98 -3.46
CA ARG A 273 -17.27 2.27 -2.35
C ARG A 273 -16.59 1.00 -1.88
N LEU A 274 -15.27 1.02 -1.81
CA LEU A 274 -14.42 -0.06 -1.29
C LEU A 274 -13.77 0.42 0.00
N VAL A 275 -14.15 -0.19 1.12
CA VAL A 275 -13.74 0.24 2.47
C VAL A 275 -12.70 -0.71 3.03
N GLU A 276 -11.53 -0.19 3.32
CA GLU A 276 -10.44 -0.86 4.05
C GLU A 276 -10.15 -2.31 3.58
N PRO A 277 -10.01 -2.55 2.25
CA PRO A 277 -9.63 -3.87 1.77
C PRO A 277 -8.23 -4.24 2.27
N ASP A 278 -7.92 -5.51 2.34
CA ASP A 278 -6.54 -5.94 2.49
C ASP A 278 -5.71 -5.58 1.23
N LEU A 279 -4.39 -5.62 1.35
CA LEU A 279 -3.50 -5.21 0.25
C LEU A 279 -3.57 -6.13 -0.97
N PRO A 280 -3.69 -7.46 -0.86
CA PRO A 280 -3.92 -8.36 -1.98
C PRO A 280 -5.17 -8.02 -2.79
N LEU A 281 -6.30 -7.85 -2.12
CA LEU A 281 -7.57 -7.47 -2.76
C LEU A 281 -7.47 -6.09 -3.41
N LEU A 282 -6.90 -5.10 -2.71
CA LEU A 282 -6.70 -3.76 -3.26
C LEU A 282 -5.82 -3.80 -4.51
N ALA A 283 -4.70 -4.52 -4.47
CA ALA A 283 -3.81 -4.68 -5.62
C ALA A 283 -4.56 -5.26 -6.84
N ALA A 284 -5.38 -6.29 -6.61
CA ALA A 284 -6.13 -6.94 -7.68
C ALA A 284 -7.29 -6.08 -8.23
N ILE A 285 -7.93 -5.27 -7.40
CA ILE A 285 -8.93 -4.29 -7.87
C ILE A 285 -8.26 -3.19 -8.70
N LEU A 286 -7.08 -2.72 -8.26
CA LEU A 286 -6.30 -1.72 -9.00
C LEU A 286 -5.78 -2.27 -10.35
N ASP A 287 -5.40 -3.56 -10.43
CA ASP A 287 -5.04 -4.23 -11.69
C ASP A 287 -6.19 -4.24 -12.71
N ARG A 288 -7.43 -4.25 -12.24
CA ARG A 288 -8.64 -4.20 -13.10
C ARG A 288 -9.06 -2.79 -13.48
N ALA A 289 -8.45 -1.77 -12.90
CA ALA A 289 -8.81 -0.38 -13.20
C ALA A 289 -8.54 -0.03 -14.67
N SER A 290 -9.51 0.52 -15.34
CA SER A 290 -9.35 1.11 -16.67
C SER A 290 -8.62 2.46 -16.61
N ALA A 291 -8.77 3.16 -15.49
CA ALA A 291 -7.99 4.34 -15.10
C ALA A 291 -7.96 4.46 -13.57
N TYR A 292 -6.95 5.16 -13.06
CA TYR A 292 -6.80 5.47 -11.64
C TYR A 292 -6.52 6.97 -11.45
N LEU A 293 -7.15 7.56 -10.42
CA LEU A 293 -6.88 8.92 -9.96
C LEU A 293 -6.61 8.91 -8.46
N GLY A 294 -5.50 9.49 -8.03
CA GLY A 294 -5.20 9.67 -6.60
C GLY A 294 -4.10 10.69 -6.35
N GLY A 295 -3.92 11.04 -5.07
CA GLY A 295 -2.82 11.88 -4.60
C GLY A 295 -1.55 11.09 -4.31
N ASP A 296 -0.50 11.75 -3.84
CA ASP A 296 0.75 11.18 -3.34
C ASP A 296 0.50 10.31 -2.10
N SER A 297 0.28 9.01 -2.32
CA SER A 297 -0.08 8.02 -1.30
C SER A 297 0.44 6.62 -1.62
N GLY A 298 0.52 5.76 -0.61
CA GLY A 298 0.89 4.36 -0.80
C GLY A 298 -0.05 3.60 -1.76
N VAL A 299 -1.33 3.93 -1.77
CA VAL A 299 -2.34 3.36 -2.70
C VAL A 299 -2.03 3.72 -4.14
N SER A 300 -1.61 4.97 -4.40
CA SER A 300 -1.21 5.42 -5.73
C SER A 300 0.05 4.73 -6.22
N HIS A 301 1.02 4.48 -5.33
CA HIS A 301 2.19 3.66 -5.65
C HIS A 301 1.82 2.21 -5.94
N LEU A 302 0.84 1.64 -5.22
CA LEU A 302 0.33 0.30 -5.50
C LEU A 302 -0.37 0.24 -6.87
N ALA A 303 -1.21 1.23 -7.19
CA ALA A 303 -1.86 1.35 -8.49
C ALA A 303 -0.83 1.38 -9.64
N ALA A 304 0.21 2.19 -9.49
CA ALA A 304 1.33 2.25 -10.43
C ALA A 304 2.05 0.90 -10.54
N ALA A 305 2.36 0.27 -9.42
CA ALA A 305 3.11 -0.98 -9.35
C ALA A 305 2.39 -2.15 -10.04
N VAL A 306 1.07 -2.25 -9.91
CA VAL A 306 0.26 -3.29 -10.60
C VAL A 306 -0.06 -2.94 -12.04
N GLY A 307 0.37 -1.78 -12.52
CA GLY A 307 0.21 -1.38 -13.92
C GLY A 307 -1.14 -0.74 -14.26
N ALA A 308 -1.88 -0.24 -13.29
CA ALA A 308 -3.06 0.58 -13.54
C ALA A 308 -2.70 1.81 -14.39
N PRO A 309 -3.51 2.20 -15.39
CA PRO A 309 -3.30 3.45 -16.12
C PRO A 309 -3.57 4.65 -15.20
N ALA A 310 -2.54 5.04 -14.42
CA ALA A 310 -2.70 5.95 -13.30
C ALA A 310 -2.36 7.41 -13.65
N VAL A 311 -3.12 8.33 -13.07
CA VAL A 311 -2.76 9.74 -12.92
C VAL A 311 -2.64 10.04 -11.44
N ILE A 312 -1.45 10.47 -11.02
CA ILE A 312 -1.12 10.67 -9.60
C ILE A 312 -0.70 12.13 -9.39
N LEU A 313 -1.40 12.78 -8.48
CA LEU A 313 -1.20 14.19 -8.15
C LEU A 313 -0.18 14.33 -7.02
N PHE A 314 0.88 15.06 -7.27
CA PHE A 314 1.94 15.33 -6.30
C PHE A 314 2.04 16.81 -6.00
N PRO A 315 2.33 17.22 -4.77
CA PRO A 315 2.87 18.53 -4.49
C PRO A 315 4.13 18.78 -5.33
N ALA A 316 4.33 20.02 -5.80
CA ALA A 316 5.48 20.36 -6.63
C ALA A 316 6.82 19.94 -6.02
N ALA A 317 6.96 20.11 -4.71
CA ALA A 317 8.18 19.80 -3.96
C ALA A 317 8.51 18.28 -3.93
N THR A 318 7.51 17.39 -4.05
CA THR A 318 7.71 15.93 -3.88
C THR A 318 7.65 15.18 -5.18
N ARG A 319 7.05 15.74 -6.26
CA ARG A 319 6.85 15.07 -7.54
C ARG A 319 8.13 14.46 -8.13
N GLY A 320 9.20 15.22 -8.18
CA GLY A 320 10.47 14.76 -8.77
C GLY A 320 11.07 13.58 -8.01
N ARG A 321 10.96 13.58 -6.69
CA ARG A 321 11.54 12.57 -5.79
C ARG A 321 10.70 11.30 -5.73
N TRP A 322 9.36 11.43 -5.68
CA TRP A 322 8.44 10.32 -5.40
C TRP A 322 7.71 9.79 -6.64
N ALA A 323 8.05 10.28 -7.83
CA ALA A 323 7.47 9.75 -9.05
C ALA A 323 7.62 8.22 -9.11
N PRO A 324 6.54 7.47 -9.45
CA PRO A 324 6.58 6.01 -9.54
C PRO A 324 7.55 5.52 -10.62
N TRP A 325 8.08 4.33 -10.43
CA TRP A 325 8.93 3.66 -11.42
C TRP A 325 8.15 3.06 -12.61
N SER A 326 6.84 2.83 -12.44
CA SER A 326 6.00 2.20 -13.45
C SER A 326 5.71 3.13 -14.64
N PRO A 327 5.87 2.68 -15.90
CA PRO A 327 5.61 3.48 -17.08
C PRO A 327 4.11 3.75 -17.33
N THR A 328 3.20 3.03 -16.65
CA THR A 328 1.74 3.22 -16.77
C THR A 328 1.23 4.37 -15.93
N ALA A 329 2.06 4.91 -15.02
CA ALA A 329 1.68 5.99 -14.13
C ALA A 329 2.25 7.33 -14.61
N GLN A 330 1.39 8.34 -14.65
CA GLN A 330 1.75 9.73 -14.91
C GLN A 330 1.75 10.53 -13.61
N ALA A 331 2.92 11.00 -13.20
CA ALA A 331 3.05 11.94 -12.09
C ALA A 331 2.77 13.37 -12.57
N VAL A 332 1.76 14.01 -11.98
CA VAL A 332 1.31 15.37 -12.32
C VAL A 332 1.47 16.27 -11.11
N THR A 333 1.96 17.48 -11.30
CA THR A 333 1.99 18.48 -10.23
C THR A 333 0.57 18.92 -9.91
N MET A 334 0.20 18.84 -8.63
CA MET A 334 -1.09 19.30 -8.14
C MET A 334 -1.22 20.82 -8.29
N SER A 335 -2.36 21.28 -8.81
CA SER A 335 -2.75 22.69 -8.93
C SER A 335 -4.25 22.81 -8.65
N GLU A 336 -4.68 23.95 -8.15
CA GLU A 336 -6.09 24.25 -7.92
C GLU A 336 -6.77 24.95 -9.11
N GLU A 337 -6.03 25.21 -10.18
CA GLU A 337 -6.57 25.83 -11.37
C GLU A 337 -7.68 24.99 -12.03
N ALA A 338 -8.76 25.64 -12.43
CA ALA A 338 -9.87 24.97 -13.12
C ALA A 338 -9.44 24.25 -14.40
N SER A 339 -8.41 24.75 -15.09
CA SER A 339 -7.79 24.13 -16.26
C SER A 339 -7.22 22.73 -15.97
N GLN A 340 -6.77 22.47 -14.72
CA GLN A 340 -6.27 21.16 -14.33
C GLN A 340 -7.39 20.13 -14.29
N VAL A 341 -8.57 20.46 -13.78
CA VAL A 341 -9.75 19.58 -13.79
C VAL A 341 -10.03 19.06 -15.20
N HIS A 342 -10.08 19.96 -16.18
CA HIS A 342 -10.32 19.59 -17.58
C HIS A 342 -9.21 18.68 -18.14
N ARG A 343 -7.93 19.06 -17.96
CA ARG A 343 -6.80 18.24 -18.43
C ARG A 343 -6.80 16.83 -17.84
N LEU A 344 -7.10 16.70 -16.55
CA LEU A 344 -7.17 15.40 -15.88
C LEU A 344 -8.34 14.56 -16.38
N ALA A 345 -9.51 15.18 -16.55
CA ALA A 345 -10.68 14.51 -17.07
C ALA A 345 -10.44 13.95 -18.48
N VAL A 346 -9.86 14.75 -19.39
CA VAL A 346 -9.49 14.30 -20.73
C VAL A 346 -8.50 13.13 -20.66
N ALA A 347 -7.41 13.27 -19.90
CA ALA A 347 -6.39 12.24 -19.79
C ALA A 347 -6.92 10.91 -19.21
N LEU A 348 -7.85 10.95 -18.26
CA LEU A 348 -8.48 9.75 -17.69
C LEU A 348 -9.49 9.14 -18.65
N SER A 349 -10.30 9.96 -19.33
CA SER A 349 -11.24 9.49 -20.36
C SER A 349 -10.53 8.76 -21.51
N GLU A 350 -9.41 9.28 -21.96
CA GLU A 350 -8.59 8.61 -22.98
C GLU A 350 -8.08 7.24 -22.52
N ARG A 351 -7.62 7.13 -21.26
CA ARG A 351 -7.19 5.85 -20.67
C ARG A 351 -8.34 4.85 -20.61
N MET A 352 -9.50 5.28 -20.13
CA MET A 352 -10.67 4.43 -20.03
C MET A 352 -11.14 3.92 -21.42
N ARG A 353 -11.17 4.80 -22.42
CA ARG A 353 -11.48 4.39 -23.80
C ARG A 353 -10.43 3.45 -24.40
N ALA A 354 -9.15 3.65 -24.09
CA ALA A 354 -8.08 2.76 -24.53
C ALA A 354 -8.19 1.37 -23.90
N ALA A 355 -8.56 1.28 -22.63
CA ALA A 355 -8.83 0.02 -21.95
C ALA A 355 -10.02 -0.72 -22.57
N THR A 356 -11.10 -0.02 -22.90
CA THR A 356 -12.28 -0.61 -23.56
C THR A 356 -11.94 -1.19 -24.94
N ARG A 357 -11.09 -0.51 -25.72
CA ARG A 357 -10.64 -1.00 -27.04
C ARG A 357 -9.79 -2.26 -26.98
N LYS A 358 -9.00 -2.43 -25.92
CA LYS A 358 -8.18 -3.63 -25.70
C LYS A 358 -8.97 -4.84 -25.19
N GLY A 359 -10.24 -4.65 -24.86
CA GLY A 359 -11.08 -5.64 -24.20
C GLY A 359 -10.75 -5.75 -22.70
N PRO A 360 -11.66 -6.30 -21.90
CA PRO A 360 -11.35 -6.59 -20.51
C PRO A 360 -10.13 -7.53 -20.47
N ARG A 361 -9.17 -7.28 -19.59
CA ARG A 361 -8.18 -8.30 -19.23
C ARG A 361 -9.01 -9.52 -18.82
N ARG A 362 -9.02 -10.56 -19.70
CA ARG A 362 -9.89 -11.73 -19.53
C ARG A 362 -9.79 -12.23 -18.10
N PRO A 363 -10.92 -12.42 -17.40
CA PRO A 363 -10.87 -13.25 -16.21
C PRO A 363 -10.36 -14.63 -16.66
N PRO A 364 -9.48 -15.27 -15.91
CA PRO A 364 -9.11 -16.64 -16.18
C PRO A 364 -10.37 -17.52 -16.21
N PRO A 365 -10.39 -18.60 -17.01
CA PRO A 365 -11.51 -19.52 -17.02
C PRO A 365 -11.74 -20.07 -15.61
N MET A 366 -12.99 -20.08 -15.17
CA MET A 366 -13.33 -20.69 -13.88
C MET A 366 -12.86 -22.16 -13.91
N PRO A 367 -12.24 -22.66 -12.82
CA PRO A 367 -11.95 -24.07 -12.70
C PRO A 367 -13.27 -24.85 -12.81
N PRO A 368 -13.27 -26.05 -13.40
CA PRO A 368 -14.45 -26.90 -13.40
C PRO A 368 -14.86 -27.20 -11.96
N LEU A 369 -16.18 -27.13 -11.69
CA LEU A 369 -16.81 -27.43 -10.38
C LEU A 369 -16.49 -28.85 -9.93
#